data_6b0dd746f8cbb8fdbb0b7b22e5df79be
#
_entry.id   6b0dd746f8cbb8fdbb0b7b22e5df79be
#
_cell.length_a   1.000
_cell.length_b   1.000
_cell.length_c   1.000
_cell.angle_alpha   90.00
_cell.angle_beta   90.00
_cell.angle_gamma   90.00
#
_symmetry.space_group_name_H-M   'P 1'
#
loop_
_entity.id
_entity.type
_entity.pdbx_description
1 polymer ?
#
loop_
_entity_poly.entity_id
_entity_poly.type
_entity_poly.pdbx_seq_one_letter_code
_entity_poly.pdbx_strand_id
1 'polypeptide(L)'
;MNPQTAATPGSTALVTGATAGLGAEFARQLAEQGHRVVLVARDAGRLAATAAELENSYGTAAETIAADLTDDAGIAAVVARLSDPARPVEILVNNAGIGLLRPFEDNDIAEEKKHLKLHVETAMELSHAALQGMLGRRSGRIINVASVAAFLPRGTYSAAKAWLLSFSRSANMAYAARGVKVTAVCPGFTHTEFHDRMGMDKTATPRWMWLEARQVVSEGLADNAKGKAVSIPSKRYKVLTSVSRVLPSRLAAGPPRRAK
;
A
#
# COMPACT_ATOMS: atom_id res chain seq x y z
N MET A 1 -22.40 -11.48 -18.61
CA MET A 1 -22.02 -10.05 -18.72
C MET A 1 -21.48 -9.63 -17.36
N ASN A 2 -20.21 -9.35 -17.27
CA ASN A 2 -19.53 -9.00 -16.03
C ASN A 2 -19.64 -7.47 -15.88
N PRO A 3 -20.30 -6.91 -14.84
CA PRO A 3 -20.26 -5.47 -14.63
C PRO A 3 -18.88 -5.15 -14.01
N GLN A 4 -17.87 -5.00 -14.85
CA GLN A 4 -16.72 -4.20 -14.52
C GLN A 4 -17.28 -2.82 -14.21
N THR A 5 -17.20 -2.39 -12.95
CA THR A 5 -17.39 -0.99 -12.59
C THR A 5 -16.31 -0.22 -13.32
N ALA A 6 -16.64 0.23 -14.52
CA ALA A 6 -15.76 1.06 -15.34
C ALA A 6 -15.30 2.22 -14.45
N ALA A 7 -13.99 2.42 -14.37
CA ALA A 7 -13.41 3.61 -13.82
C ALA A 7 -14.03 4.81 -14.57
N THR A 8 -14.41 5.84 -13.85
CA THR A 8 -14.83 7.07 -14.52
C THR A 8 -13.64 7.55 -15.34
N PRO A 9 -13.73 7.61 -16.70
CA PRO A 9 -12.60 8.04 -17.51
C PRO A 9 -12.09 9.40 -17.04
N GLY A 10 -10.79 9.50 -16.77
CA GLY A 10 -10.15 10.74 -16.34
C GLY A 10 -10.08 10.97 -14.82
N SER A 11 -10.53 10.03 -13.97
CA SER A 11 -10.31 10.16 -12.52
C SER A 11 -8.81 10.04 -12.16
N THR A 12 -8.42 10.65 -11.02
CA THR A 12 -7.01 10.71 -10.61
C THR A 12 -6.72 9.72 -9.48
N ALA A 13 -5.63 8.97 -9.61
CA ALA A 13 -5.10 8.10 -8.58
C ALA A 13 -3.74 8.64 -8.06
N LEU A 14 -3.56 8.69 -6.75
CA LEU A 14 -2.27 9.02 -6.12
C LEU A 14 -1.66 7.77 -5.51
N VAL A 15 -0.40 7.49 -5.85
CA VAL A 15 0.33 6.31 -5.40
C VAL A 15 1.61 6.70 -4.71
N THR A 16 1.80 6.30 -3.45
CA THR A 16 3.04 6.50 -2.71
C THR A 16 4.00 5.33 -2.91
N GLY A 17 5.31 5.62 -2.99
CA GLY A 17 6.33 4.63 -3.32
C GLY A 17 6.21 4.11 -4.75
N ALA A 18 5.85 5.00 -5.68
CA ALA A 18 5.40 4.68 -7.04
C ALA A 18 6.51 4.23 -8.01
N THR A 19 7.80 4.30 -7.62
CA THR A 19 8.94 4.02 -8.52
C THR A 19 9.48 2.60 -8.44
N ALA A 20 8.87 1.72 -7.64
CA ALA A 20 9.34 0.34 -7.49
C ALA A 20 8.26 -0.61 -6.98
N GLY A 21 8.44 -1.89 -7.24
CA GLY A 21 7.68 -2.98 -6.67
C GLY A 21 6.17 -2.85 -6.83
N LEU A 22 5.42 -3.04 -5.73
CA LEU A 22 3.96 -2.95 -5.76
C LEU A 22 3.46 -1.54 -6.13
N GLY A 23 4.16 -0.47 -5.68
CA GLY A 23 3.77 0.91 -6.00
C GLY A 23 3.84 1.22 -7.49
N ALA A 24 4.93 0.84 -8.16
CA ALA A 24 5.05 0.97 -9.60
C ALA A 24 3.99 0.14 -10.34
N GLU A 25 3.71 -1.06 -9.86
CA GLU A 25 2.68 -1.91 -10.47
C GLU A 25 1.26 -1.36 -10.23
N PHE A 26 0.97 -0.76 -9.06
CA PHE A 26 -0.29 -0.03 -8.85
C PHE A 26 -0.43 1.14 -9.82
N ALA A 27 0.63 1.96 -9.98
CA ALA A 27 0.62 3.08 -10.92
C ALA A 27 0.38 2.60 -12.35
N ARG A 28 1.06 1.52 -12.77
CA ARG A 28 0.91 0.92 -14.09
C ARG A 28 -0.52 0.43 -14.36
N GLN A 29 -1.10 -0.37 -13.45
CA GLN A 29 -2.45 -0.90 -13.65
C GLN A 29 -3.54 0.18 -13.57
N LEU A 30 -3.33 1.22 -12.77
CA LEU A 30 -4.26 2.36 -12.73
C LEU A 30 -4.18 3.19 -14.01
N ALA A 31 -2.98 3.42 -14.54
CA ALA A 31 -2.80 4.06 -15.85
C ALA A 31 -3.40 3.23 -16.99
N GLU A 32 -3.19 1.91 -17.00
CA GLU A 32 -3.80 0.96 -17.95
C GLU A 32 -5.35 1.00 -17.91
N GLN A 33 -5.93 1.31 -16.74
CA GLN A 33 -7.38 1.50 -16.56
C GLN A 33 -7.88 2.90 -16.94
N GLY A 34 -7.02 3.78 -17.45
CA GLY A 34 -7.36 5.13 -17.89
C GLY A 34 -7.39 6.19 -16.79
N HIS A 35 -6.85 5.90 -15.60
CA HIS A 35 -6.70 6.91 -14.55
C HIS A 35 -5.48 7.80 -14.82
N ARG A 36 -5.62 9.11 -14.60
CA ARG A 36 -4.47 9.99 -14.40
C ARG A 36 -3.77 9.57 -13.11
N VAL A 37 -2.43 9.60 -13.09
CA VAL A 37 -1.66 9.14 -11.92
C VAL A 37 -0.82 10.27 -11.33
N VAL A 38 -0.82 10.37 -10.00
CA VAL A 38 0.11 11.19 -9.23
C VAL A 38 1.09 10.24 -8.55
N LEU A 39 2.35 10.30 -8.96
CA LEU A 39 3.41 9.43 -8.50
C LEU A 39 4.18 10.13 -7.39
N VAL A 40 4.28 9.50 -6.22
CA VAL A 40 5.01 10.04 -5.07
C VAL A 40 6.17 9.12 -4.72
N ALA A 41 7.39 9.63 -4.72
CA ALA A 41 8.61 8.94 -4.24
C ALA A 41 9.71 9.97 -3.95
N ARG A 42 10.86 9.52 -3.43
CA ARG A 42 11.99 10.41 -3.08
C ARG A 42 12.85 10.78 -4.28
N ASP A 43 13.03 9.86 -5.19
CA ASP A 43 13.94 10.01 -6.34
C ASP A 43 13.22 10.65 -7.52
N ALA A 44 13.51 11.94 -7.77
CA ALA A 44 12.91 12.72 -8.85
C ALA A 44 13.23 12.16 -10.24
N GLY A 45 14.43 11.61 -10.44
CA GLY A 45 14.84 11.02 -11.71
C GLY A 45 14.05 9.75 -12.03
N ARG A 46 13.91 8.84 -11.05
CA ARG A 46 13.06 7.65 -11.20
C ARG A 46 11.58 8.01 -11.37
N LEU A 47 11.10 9.04 -10.71
CA LEU A 47 9.73 9.53 -10.90
C LEU A 47 9.49 10.01 -12.33
N ALA A 48 10.39 10.84 -12.86
CA ALA A 48 10.29 11.34 -14.24
C ALA A 48 10.32 10.20 -15.26
N ALA A 49 11.22 9.22 -15.08
CA ALA A 49 11.30 8.04 -15.94
C ALA A 49 10.01 7.21 -15.90
N THR A 50 9.47 6.95 -14.67
CA THR A 50 8.22 6.20 -14.51
C THR A 50 7.04 6.96 -15.13
N ALA A 51 6.97 8.28 -14.96
CA ALA A 51 5.91 9.11 -15.55
C ALA A 51 5.94 9.02 -17.08
N ALA A 52 7.11 9.22 -17.69
CA ALA A 52 7.29 9.13 -19.15
C ALA A 52 6.91 7.73 -19.69
N GLU A 53 7.28 6.66 -18.98
CA GLU A 53 6.91 5.29 -19.36
C GLU A 53 5.38 5.10 -19.37
N LEU A 54 4.68 5.59 -18.33
CA LEU A 54 3.23 5.47 -18.23
C LEU A 54 2.51 6.32 -19.29
N GLU A 55 2.98 7.55 -19.54
CA GLU A 55 2.44 8.42 -20.58
C GLU A 55 2.61 7.81 -21.97
N ASN A 56 3.79 7.29 -22.28
CA ASN A 56 4.07 6.64 -23.56
C ASN A 56 3.28 5.33 -23.75
N SER A 57 3.12 4.54 -22.70
CA SER A 57 2.49 3.22 -22.80
C SER A 57 0.97 3.27 -22.79
N TYR A 58 0.37 4.22 -22.07
CA TYR A 58 -1.07 4.25 -21.83
C TYR A 58 -1.74 5.56 -22.25
N GLY A 59 -1.00 6.56 -22.71
CA GLY A 59 -1.54 7.86 -23.11
C GLY A 59 -2.20 8.64 -21.95
N THR A 60 -1.84 8.34 -20.71
CA THR A 60 -2.43 8.95 -19.52
C THR A 60 -1.46 9.93 -18.87
N ALA A 61 -1.97 11.08 -18.40
CA ALA A 61 -1.12 12.08 -17.76
C ALA A 61 -0.60 11.58 -16.41
N ALA A 62 0.70 11.79 -16.15
CA ALA A 62 1.39 11.43 -14.93
C ALA A 62 2.01 12.66 -14.25
N GLU A 63 1.48 13.05 -13.10
CA GLU A 63 2.03 14.09 -12.22
C GLU A 63 3.06 13.46 -11.27
N THR A 64 4.15 14.16 -10.95
CA THR A 64 5.17 13.66 -10.03
C THR A 64 5.33 14.57 -8.82
N ILE A 65 5.49 13.98 -7.63
CA ILE A 65 5.82 14.68 -6.38
C ILE A 65 7.05 14.02 -5.77
N ALA A 66 8.19 14.69 -5.84
CA ALA A 66 9.41 14.24 -5.18
C ALA A 66 9.32 14.61 -3.69
N ALA A 67 9.07 13.61 -2.83
CA ALA A 67 8.88 13.82 -1.40
C ALA A 67 9.42 12.64 -0.57
N ASP A 68 10.11 12.95 0.53
CA ASP A 68 10.39 11.98 1.58
C ASP A 68 9.22 11.96 2.57
N LEU A 69 8.53 10.84 2.62
CA LEU A 69 7.37 10.65 3.50
C LEU A 69 7.76 10.29 4.94
N THR A 70 9.03 10.36 5.28
CA THR A 70 9.52 10.35 6.67
C THR A 70 9.72 11.76 7.23
N ASP A 71 9.56 12.80 6.39
CA ASP A 71 9.66 14.22 6.75
C ASP A 71 8.30 14.88 6.75
N ASP A 72 8.07 15.82 7.67
CA ASP A 72 6.81 16.58 7.75
C ASP A 72 6.57 17.42 6.49
N ALA A 73 7.63 18.01 5.91
CA ALA A 73 7.53 18.79 4.67
C ALA A 73 7.09 17.91 3.48
N GLY A 74 7.64 16.70 3.36
CA GLY A 74 7.26 15.76 2.32
C GLY A 74 5.80 15.30 2.47
N ILE A 75 5.37 15.01 3.70
CA ILE A 75 3.96 14.67 4.00
C ILE A 75 3.06 15.86 3.66
N ALA A 76 3.40 17.07 4.08
CA ALA A 76 2.62 18.27 3.84
C ALA A 76 2.41 18.54 2.34
N ALA A 77 3.44 18.32 1.50
CA ALA A 77 3.32 18.47 0.05
C ALA A 77 2.27 17.52 -0.56
N VAL A 78 2.24 16.27 -0.10
CA VAL A 78 1.26 15.30 -0.58
C VAL A 78 -0.13 15.57 -0.01
N VAL A 79 -0.25 15.99 1.26
CA VAL A 79 -1.50 16.44 1.89
C VAL A 79 -2.09 17.63 1.12
N ALA A 80 -1.28 18.62 0.75
CA ALA A 80 -1.72 19.76 -0.05
C ALA A 80 -2.30 19.31 -1.40
N ARG A 81 -1.64 18.34 -2.07
CA ARG A 81 -2.13 17.79 -3.34
C ARG A 81 -3.46 17.01 -3.18
N LEU A 82 -3.61 16.22 -2.11
CA LEU A 82 -4.82 15.47 -1.81
C LEU A 82 -6.00 16.38 -1.44
N SER A 83 -5.72 17.53 -0.84
CA SER A 83 -6.72 18.51 -0.37
C SER A 83 -7.14 19.50 -1.45
N ASP A 84 -6.52 19.47 -2.64
CA ASP A 84 -6.82 20.41 -3.73
C ASP A 84 -8.21 20.11 -4.36
N PRO A 85 -9.22 20.97 -4.14
CA PRO A 85 -10.56 20.73 -4.63
C PRO A 85 -10.67 20.89 -6.16
N ALA A 86 -9.75 21.62 -6.81
CA ALA A 86 -9.74 21.82 -8.25
C ALA A 86 -9.20 20.59 -9.00
N ARG A 87 -8.41 19.75 -8.32
CA ARG A 87 -7.80 18.54 -8.89
C ARG A 87 -8.07 17.31 -8.00
N PRO A 88 -9.33 16.88 -7.89
CA PRO A 88 -9.73 15.83 -6.94
C PRO A 88 -9.01 14.52 -7.20
N VAL A 89 -8.56 13.87 -6.13
CA VAL A 89 -8.02 12.52 -6.15
C VAL A 89 -9.12 11.54 -5.77
N GLU A 90 -9.40 10.58 -6.67
CA GLU A 90 -10.44 9.55 -6.49
C GLU A 90 -9.90 8.29 -5.82
N ILE A 91 -8.63 7.96 -6.06
CA ILE A 91 -8.00 6.76 -5.52
C ILE A 91 -6.70 7.17 -4.81
N LEU A 92 -6.57 6.83 -3.53
CA LEU A 92 -5.31 6.92 -2.78
C LEU A 92 -4.75 5.52 -2.55
N VAL A 93 -3.49 5.30 -2.92
CA VAL A 93 -2.73 4.09 -2.61
C VAL A 93 -1.59 4.42 -1.65
N ASN A 94 -1.77 4.13 -0.37
CA ASN A 94 -0.73 4.18 0.66
C ASN A 94 0.12 2.90 0.55
N ASN A 95 1.17 2.97 -0.25
CA ASN A 95 2.06 1.83 -0.51
C ASN A 95 3.49 2.06 0.01
N ALA A 96 3.96 3.30 0.13
CA ALA A 96 5.31 3.59 0.62
C ALA A 96 5.61 2.84 1.92
N GLY A 97 6.78 2.26 2.01
CA GLY A 97 7.17 1.47 3.19
C GLY A 97 8.62 1.03 3.14
N ILE A 98 9.16 0.78 4.31
CA ILE A 98 10.49 0.22 4.53
C ILE A 98 10.38 -1.01 5.44
N GLY A 99 11.35 -1.89 5.38
CA GLY A 99 11.43 -3.04 6.28
C GLY A 99 12.63 -2.91 7.21
N LEU A 100 12.48 -3.42 8.43
CA LEU A 100 13.56 -3.58 9.39
C LEU A 100 13.78 -5.08 9.60
N LEU A 101 15.03 -5.54 9.48
CA LEU A 101 15.36 -6.98 9.58
C LEU A 101 15.84 -7.39 10.97
N ARG A 102 16.51 -6.48 11.65
CA ARG A 102 17.10 -6.78 12.97
C ARG A 102 16.00 -6.94 14.02
N PRO A 103 16.24 -7.69 15.09
CA PRO A 103 15.41 -7.65 16.28
C PRO A 103 15.27 -6.21 16.81
N PHE A 104 14.17 -5.93 17.50
CA PHE A 104 13.85 -4.57 17.97
C PHE A 104 14.97 -3.98 18.85
N GLU A 105 15.54 -4.79 19.71
CA GLU A 105 16.66 -4.41 20.62
C GLU A 105 17.94 -4.03 19.90
N ASP A 106 18.13 -4.47 18.66
CA ASP A 106 19.34 -4.24 17.85
C ASP A 106 19.17 -3.11 16.83
N ASN A 107 17.96 -2.55 16.70
CA ASN A 107 17.70 -1.43 15.80
C ASN A 107 17.98 -0.09 16.48
N ASP A 108 18.47 0.88 15.70
CA ASP A 108 18.47 2.27 16.15
C ASP A 108 17.04 2.76 16.34
N ILE A 109 16.76 3.38 17.48
CA ILE A 109 15.45 3.95 17.79
C ILE A 109 15.00 5.00 16.77
N ALA A 110 15.94 5.72 16.12
CA ALA A 110 15.61 6.65 15.05
C ALA A 110 15.06 5.93 13.80
N GLU A 111 15.61 4.77 13.46
CA GLU A 111 15.09 3.94 12.35
C GLU A 111 13.71 3.35 12.68
N GLU A 112 13.48 2.92 13.91
CA GLU A 112 12.16 2.48 14.37
C GLU A 112 11.12 3.60 14.31
N LYS A 113 11.48 4.83 14.70
CA LYS A 113 10.63 6.00 14.58
C LYS A 113 10.31 6.35 13.13
N LYS A 114 11.31 6.33 12.24
CA LYS A 114 11.08 6.52 10.79
C LYS A 114 10.17 5.46 10.21
N HIS A 115 10.38 4.20 10.62
CA HIS A 115 9.52 3.10 10.22
C HIS A 115 8.07 3.32 10.67
N LEU A 116 7.84 3.68 11.93
CA LEU A 116 6.52 3.96 12.48
C LEU A 116 5.86 5.14 11.75
N LYS A 117 6.62 6.25 11.56
CA LYS A 117 6.14 7.43 10.85
C LYS A 117 5.66 7.08 9.45
N LEU A 118 6.51 6.40 8.65
CA LEU A 118 6.16 6.07 7.27
C LEU A 118 4.96 5.12 7.17
N HIS A 119 4.88 4.09 8.03
CA HIS A 119 3.85 3.07 7.93
C HIS A 119 2.53 3.43 8.60
N VAL A 120 2.56 4.30 9.61
CA VAL A 120 1.37 4.62 10.44
C VAL A 120 0.99 6.09 10.29
N GLU A 121 1.84 7.02 10.71
CA GLU A 121 1.52 8.45 10.73
C GLU A 121 1.23 8.96 9.33
N THR A 122 2.14 8.73 8.37
CA THR A 122 1.96 9.14 6.98
C THR A 122 0.68 8.56 6.38
N ALA A 123 0.44 7.26 6.53
CA ALA A 123 -0.77 6.65 5.97
C ALA A 123 -2.05 7.21 6.61
N MET A 124 -2.01 7.56 7.90
CA MET A 124 -3.11 8.21 8.62
C MET A 124 -3.36 9.62 8.08
N GLU A 125 -2.32 10.45 7.97
CA GLU A 125 -2.44 11.83 7.50
C GLU A 125 -2.93 11.92 6.05
N LEU A 126 -2.35 11.11 5.15
CA LEU A 126 -2.77 11.08 3.75
C LEU A 126 -4.21 10.55 3.61
N SER A 127 -4.59 9.53 4.38
CA SER A 127 -5.97 9.04 4.38
C SER A 127 -6.94 10.09 4.91
N HIS A 128 -6.57 10.83 5.96
CA HIS A 128 -7.40 11.91 6.51
C HIS A 128 -7.62 13.02 5.47
N ALA A 129 -6.56 13.47 4.81
CA ALA A 129 -6.64 14.51 3.77
C ALA A 129 -7.53 14.07 2.60
N ALA A 130 -7.34 12.86 2.10
CA ALA A 130 -8.14 12.31 1.01
C ALA A 130 -9.62 12.17 1.37
N LEU A 131 -9.91 11.69 2.60
CA LEU A 131 -11.28 11.47 3.08
C LEU A 131 -12.14 12.73 3.07
N GLN A 132 -11.57 13.91 3.37
CA GLN A 132 -12.35 15.16 3.38
C GLN A 132 -13.02 15.40 2.02
N GLY A 133 -12.25 15.38 0.94
CA GLY A 133 -12.77 15.55 -0.41
C GLY A 133 -13.65 14.37 -0.86
N MET A 134 -13.25 13.13 -0.59
CA MET A 134 -13.99 11.93 -0.99
C MET A 134 -15.36 11.85 -0.33
N LEU A 135 -15.49 12.17 0.96
CA LEU A 135 -16.76 12.19 1.68
C LEU A 135 -17.68 13.29 1.19
N GLY A 136 -17.16 14.49 0.89
CA GLY A 136 -17.93 15.59 0.30
C GLY A 136 -18.54 15.20 -1.05
N ARG A 137 -17.80 14.48 -1.89
CA ARG A 137 -18.25 13.99 -3.20
C ARG A 137 -19.05 12.68 -3.13
N ARG A 138 -19.09 12.02 -1.97
CA ARG A 138 -19.65 10.67 -1.77
C ARG A 138 -19.05 9.64 -2.73
N SER A 139 -17.79 9.81 -3.07
CA SER A 139 -17.05 8.95 -3.99
C SER A 139 -15.57 8.98 -3.65
N GLY A 140 -14.96 7.79 -3.50
CA GLY A 140 -13.54 7.65 -3.25
C GLY A 140 -13.11 6.24 -2.90
N ARG A 141 -11.82 5.97 -3.08
CA ARG A 141 -11.20 4.67 -2.81
C ARG A 141 -9.85 4.87 -2.13
N ILE A 142 -9.66 4.22 -0.99
CA ILE A 142 -8.36 4.20 -0.28
C ILE A 142 -7.87 2.75 -0.22
N ILE A 143 -6.64 2.54 -0.64
CA ILE A 143 -5.95 1.25 -0.59
C ILE A 143 -4.73 1.42 0.31
N ASN A 144 -4.71 0.70 1.41
CA ASN A 144 -3.56 0.64 2.32
C ASN A 144 -2.81 -0.67 2.11
N VAL A 145 -1.56 -0.59 1.66
CA VAL A 145 -0.73 -1.79 1.49
C VAL A 145 -0.20 -2.24 2.84
N ALA A 146 -0.93 -3.16 3.46
CA ALA A 146 -0.55 -3.85 4.69
C ALA A 146 0.40 -5.03 4.39
N SER A 147 0.21 -6.17 4.99
CA SER A 147 0.94 -7.42 4.76
C SER A 147 0.21 -8.58 5.45
N VAL A 148 0.46 -9.81 5.04
CA VAL A 148 0.09 -11.00 5.84
C VAL A 148 0.79 -11.01 7.21
N ALA A 149 1.90 -10.28 7.37
CA ALA A 149 2.56 -10.06 8.66
C ALA A 149 1.63 -9.38 9.68
N ALA A 150 0.62 -8.63 9.24
CA ALA A 150 -0.39 -8.02 10.11
C ALA A 150 -1.17 -9.03 10.96
N PHE A 151 -1.15 -10.30 10.59
CA PHE A 151 -1.83 -11.38 11.32
C PHE A 151 -0.90 -12.14 12.28
N LEU A 152 0.37 -11.73 12.37
CA LEU A 152 1.40 -12.41 13.15
C LEU A 152 2.06 -11.45 14.14
N PRO A 153 2.29 -11.84 15.41
CA PRO A 153 3.01 -11.02 16.37
C PRO A 153 4.53 -11.12 16.12
N ARG A 154 5.04 -10.37 15.13
CA ARG A 154 6.45 -10.45 14.67
C ARG A 154 7.12 -9.09 14.56
N GLY A 155 7.45 -8.46 15.68
CA GLY A 155 8.17 -7.19 15.75
C GLY A 155 7.34 -5.98 15.29
N THR A 156 8.00 -4.84 15.18
CA THR A 156 7.40 -3.53 14.91
C THR A 156 6.78 -3.43 13.52
N TYR A 157 7.37 -4.08 12.51
CA TYR A 157 6.77 -4.15 11.18
C TYR A 157 5.38 -4.79 11.20
N SER A 158 5.24 -5.93 11.88
CA SER A 158 3.95 -6.60 12.01
C SER A 158 2.94 -5.75 12.78
N ALA A 159 3.39 -5.06 13.83
CA ALA A 159 2.55 -4.15 14.61
C ALA A 159 2.05 -2.97 13.76
N ALA A 160 2.92 -2.33 12.97
CA ALA A 160 2.53 -1.26 12.05
C ALA A 160 1.54 -1.73 10.97
N LYS A 161 1.77 -2.93 10.40
CA LYS A 161 0.86 -3.50 9.41
C LYS A 161 -0.47 -3.98 10.03
N ALA A 162 -0.48 -4.40 11.30
CA ALA A 162 -1.70 -4.69 12.05
C ALA A 162 -2.52 -3.42 12.32
N TRP A 163 -1.85 -2.30 12.60
CA TRP A 163 -2.50 -1.00 12.71
C TRP A 163 -3.23 -0.64 11.40
N LEU A 164 -2.54 -0.70 10.26
CA LEU A 164 -3.14 -0.42 8.94
C LEU A 164 -4.33 -1.33 8.64
N LEU A 165 -4.24 -2.62 8.98
CA LEU A 165 -5.33 -3.58 8.81
C LEU A 165 -6.55 -3.20 9.66
N SER A 166 -6.34 -2.86 10.94
CA SER A 166 -7.40 -2.47 11.88
C SER A 166 -8.05 -1.16 11.44
N PHE A 167 -7.23 -0.15 11.12
CA PHE A 167 -7.68 1.14 10.61
C PHE A 167 -8.54 1.00 9.34
N SER A 168 -8.06 0.23 8.35
CA SER A 168 -8.78 0.04 7.10
C SER A 168 -10.14 -0.64 7.27
N ARG A 169 -10.23 -1.61 8.19
CA ARG A 169 -11.50 -2.27 8.54
C ARG A 169 -12.48 -1.28 9.15
N SER A 170 -12.04 -0.52 10.15
CA SER A 170 -12.86 0.49 10.82
C SER A 170 -13.31 1.57 9.83
N ALA A 171 -12.39 2.10 9.03
CA ALA A 171 -12.69 3.13 8.04
C ALA A 171 -13.66 2.63 6.96
N ASN A 172 -13.50 1.38 6.48
CA ASN A 172 -14.45 0.81 5.52
C ASN A 172 -15.87 0.68 6.10
N MET A 173 -15.99 0.21 7.33
CA MET A 173 -17.29 0.14 8.02
C MET A 173 -17.93 1.53 8.17
N ALA A 174 -17.15 2.54 8.53
CA ALA A 174 -17.64 3.88 8.77
C ALA A 174 -18.02 4.64 7.49
N TYR A 175 -17.32 4.39 6.38
CA TYR A 175 -17.42 5.25 5.19
C TYR A 175 -17.99 4.58 3.95
N ALA A 176 -18.12 3.25 3.89
CA ALA A 176 -18.62 2.56 2.69
C ALA A 176 -20.05 3.02 2.30
N ALA A 177 -20.96 3.15 3.26
CA ALA A 177 -22.31 3.67 3.02
C ALA A 177 -22.32 5.15 2.60
N ARG A 178 -21.22 5.87 2.82
CA ARG A 178 -21.00 7.27 2.43
C ARG A 178 -20.26 7.39 1.09
N GLY A 179 -20.08 6.29 0.36
CA GLY A 179 -19.46 6.25 -0.96
C GLY A 179 -17.93 6.12 -0.97
N VAL A 180 -17.29 5.92 0.17
CA VAL A 180 -15.83 5.78 0.25
C VAL A 180 -15.45 4.36 0.68
N LYS A 181 -14.69 3.65 -0.18
CA LYS A 181 -14.25 2.28 0.04
C LYS A 181 -12.81 2.27 0.54
N VAL A 182 -12.55 1.62 1.68
CA VAL A 182 -11.20 1.51 2.25
C VAL A 182 -10.80 0.06 2.34
N THR A 183 -9.65 -0.32 1.79
CA THR A 183 -9.18 -1.71 1.74
C THR A 183 -7.75 -1.83 2.24
N ALA A 184 -7.50 -2.72 3.20
CA ALA A 184 -6.16 -3.21 3.49
C ALA A 184 -5.82 -4.33 2.50
N VAL A 185 -4.85 -4.11 1.63
CA VAL A 185 -4.26 -5.18 0.81
C VAL A 185 -3.14 -5.81 1.62
N CYS A 186 -3.22 -7.11 1.87
CA CYS A 186 -2.31 -7.89 2.70
C CYS A 186 -1.52 -8.90 1.86
N PRO A 187 -0.47 -8.46 1.13
CA PRO A 187 0.37 -9.36 0.35
C PRO A 187 1.13 -10.35 1.21
N GLY A 188 1.41 -11.53 0.65
CA GLY A 188 2.48 -12.40 1.10
C GLY A 188 3.83 -11.98 0.52
N PHE A 189 4.80 -12.90 0.52
CA PHE A 189 6.08 -12.68 -0.18
C PHE A 189 5.81 -12.39 -1.64
N THR A 190 6.32 -11.27 -2.13
CA THR A 190 6.09 -10.81 -3.52
C THR A 190 7.42 -10.46 -4.15
N HIS A 191 7.64 -10.87 -5.39
CA HIS A 191 8.84 -10.54 -6.17
C HIS A 191 8.90 -9.05 -6.43
N THR A 192 9.67 -8.32 -5.59
CA THR A 192 9.89 -6.88 -5.66
C THR A 192 11.26 -6.54 -5.06
N GLU A 193 11.74 -5.31 -5.30
CA GLU A 193 12.96 -4.78 -4.68
C GLU A 193 12.85 -4.62 -3.13
N PHE A 194 11.66 -4.72 -2.55
CA PHE A 194 11.44 -4.52 -1.11
C PHE A 194 12.28 -5.46 -0.25
N HIS A 195 12.29 -6.75 -0.60
CA HIS A 195 13.06 -7.76 0.13
C HIS A 195 14.57 -7.62 -0.09
N ASP A 196 14.98 -7.16 -1.30
CA ASP A 196 16.39 -6.89 -1.61
C ASP A 196 16.92 -5.70 -0.80
N ARG A 197 16.13 -4.63 -0.72
CA ARG A 197 16.48 -3.43 0.07
C ARG A 197 16.58 -3.72 1.57
N MET A 198 15.88 -4.74 2.05
CA MET A 198 16.03 -5.22 3.43
C MET A 198 17.27 -6.10 3.63
N GLY A 199 17.92 -6.57 2.56
CA GLY A 199 18.98 -7.57 2.66
C GLY A 199 18.47 -8.96 3.05
N MET A 200 17.19 -9.28 2.76
CA MET A 200 16.61 -10.57 3.12
C MET A 200 17.15 -11.68 2.20
N ASP A 201 17.62 -12.78 2.79
CA ASP A 201 17.93 -14.00 2.05
C ASP A 201 16.63 -14.62 1.50
N LYS A 202 16.42 -14.45 0.18
CA LYS A 202 15.24 -14.99 -0.51
C LYS A 202 15.25 -16.52 -0.60
N THR A 203 16.42 -17.16 -0.48
CA THR A 203 16.55 -18.63 -0.59
C THR A 203 15.91 -19.36 0.59
N ALA A 204 15.82 -18.70 1.74
CA ALA A 204 15.17 -19.22 2.94
C ALA A 204 13.63 -19.32 2.80
N THR A 205 13.05 -18.71 1.77
CA THR A 205 11.59 -18.74 1.53
C THR A 205 11.27 -19.66 0.35
N PRO A 206 10.45 -20.70 0.54
CA PRO A 206 10.09 -21.63 -0.53
C PRO A 206 9.50 -20.91 -1.76
N ARG A 207 9.88 -21.32 -2.96
CA ARG A 207 9.43 -20.70 -4.23
C ARG A 207 7.91 -20.58 -4.35
N TRP A 208 7.17 -21.56 -3.86
CA TRP A 208 5.72 -21.56 -3.91
C TRP A 208 5.06 -20.48 -3.05
N MET A 209 5.79 -19.85 -2.12
CA MET A 209 5.28 -18.72 -1.32
C MET A 209 5.39 -17.38 -2.04
N TRP A 210 6.18 -17.28 -3.08
CA TRP A 210 6.37 -16.03 -3.80
C TRP A 210 5.21 -15.76 -4.76
N LEU A 211 4.76 -14.50 -4.78
CA LEU A 211 3.70 -13.99 -5.64
C LEU A 211 4.27 -13.00 -6.66
N GLU A 212 3.59 -12.88 -7.79
CA GLU A 212 3.87 -11.84 -8.77
C GLU A 212 3.17 -10.53 -8.39
N ALA A 213 3.88 -9.40 -8.52
CA ALA A 213 3.34 -8.07 -8.20
C ALA A 213 2.05 -7.78 -8.99
N ARG A 214 2.01 -8.17 -10.26
CA ARG A 214 0.84 -8.00 -11.13
C ARG A 214 -0.41 -8.67 -10.56
N GLN A 215 -0.30 -9.90 -10.09
CA GLN A 215 -1.42 -10.63 -9.49
C GLN A 215 -1.88 -9.96 -8.19
N VAL A 216 -0.93 -9.59 -7.31
CA VAL A 216 -1.21 -8.96 -6.03
C VAL A 216 -2.00 -7.68 -6.22
N VAL A 217 -1.54 -6.82 -7.13
CA VAL A 217 -2.19 -5.54 -7.42
C VAL A 217 -3.56 -5.73 -8.07
N SER A 218 -3.67 -6.60 -9.06
CA SER A 218 -4.94 -6.87 -9.75
C SER A 218 -6.02 -7.38 -8.78
N GLU A 219 -5.69 -8.34 -7.90
CA GLU A 219 -6.62 -8.81 -6.87
C GLU A 219 -6.96 -7.70 -5.87
N GLY A 220 -5.98 -6.88 -5.45
CA GLY A 220 -6.15 -5.76 -4.53
C GLY A 220 -7.10 -4.70 -5.09
N LEU A 221 -6.89 -4.27 -6.33
CA LEU A 221 -7.75 -3.31 -7.03
C LEU A 221 -9.18 -3.83 -7.20
N ALA A 222 -9.32 -5.10 -7.61
CA ALA A 222 -10.63 -5.74 -7.79
C ALA A 222 -11.40 -5.88 -6.46
N ASP A 223 -10.72 -6.25 -5.37
CA ASP A 223 -11.34 -6.37 -4.06
C ASP A 223 -11.73 -4.99 -3.49
N ASN A 224 -10.91 -3.95 -3.70
CA ASN A 224 -11.25 -2.57 -3.32
C ASN A 224 -12.45 -2.05 -4.14
N ALA A 225 -12.51 -2.30 -5.44
CA ALA A 225 -13.65 -1.92 -6.28
C ALA A 225 -14.96 -2.55 -5.78
N LYS A 226 -14.91 -3.77 -5.22
CA LYS A 226 -16.05 -4.47 -4.60
C LYS A 226 -16.35 -3.98 -3.17
N GLY A 227 -15.58 -3.05 -2.61
CA GLY A 227 -15.75 -2.52 -1.26
C GLY A 227 -15.33 -3.50 -0.15
N LYS A 228 -14.47 -4.47 -0.42
CA LYS A 228 -13.95 -5.35 0.62
C LYS A 228 -12.98 -4.61 1.53
N ALA A 229 -13.18 -4.68 2.83
CA ALA A 229 -12.29 -4.07 3.82
C ALA A 229 -10.89 -4.70 3.86
N VAL A 230 -10.76 -5.97 3.45
CA VAL A 230 -9.50 -6.71 3.45
C VAL A 230 -9.37 -7.51 2.16
N SER A 231 -8.23 -7.36 1.50
CA SER A 231 -7.81 -8.18 0.37
C SER A 231 -6.56 -8.97 0.76
N ILE A 232 -6.62 -10.29 0.66
CA ILE A 232 -5.46 -11.17 0.82
C ILE A 232 -5.24 -11.84 -0.53
N PRO A 233 -4.32 -11.32 -1.37
CA PRO A 233 -4.03 -11.91 -2.67
C PRO A 233 -3.55 -13.35 -2.55
N SER A 234 -4.03 -14.21 -3.46
CA SER A 234 -3.78 -15.66 -3.51
C SER A 234 -4.57 -16.49 -2.48
N LYS A 235 -5.16 -17.59 -3.01
CA LYS A 235 -5.92 -18.58 -2.21
C LYS A 235 -5.09 -19.18 -1.08
N ARG A 236 -3.79 -19.48 -1.35
CA ARG A 236 -2.87 -20.07 -0.36
C ARG A 236 -2.64 -19.15 0.84
N TYR A 237 -2.50 -17.85 0.63
CA TYR A 237 -2.35 -16.90 1.73
C TYR A 237 -3.66 -16.68 2.49
N LYS A 238 -4.81 -16.76 1.85
CA LYS A 238 -6.12 -16.78 2.53
C LYS A 238 -6.21 -17.94 3.52
N VAL A 239 -5.80 -19.14 3.10
CA VAL A 239 -5.78 -20.32 3.98
C VAL A 239 -4.76 -20.13 5.11
N LEU A 240 -3.51 -19.75 4.80
CA LEU A 240 -2.47 -19.57 5.81
C LEU A 240 -2.86 -18.54 6.88
N THR A 241 -3.41 -17.39 6.47
CA THR A 241 -3.86 -16.35 7.43
C THR A 241 -5.10 -16.77 8.21
N SER A 242 -5.98 -17.60 7.65
CA SER A 242 -7.12 -18.14 8.40
C SER A 242 -6.66 -19.12 9.48
N VAL A 243 -5.71 -19.99 9.16
CA VAL A 243 -5.11 -20.93 10.12
C VAL A 243 -4.35 -20.16 11.21
N SER A 244 -3.55 -19.13 10.85
CA SER A 244 -2.76 -18.37 11.84
C SER A 244 -3.62 -17.65 12.89
N ARG A 245 -4.90 -17.35 12.60
CA ARG A 245 -5.84 -16.70 13.54
C ARG A 245 -6.34 -17.63 14.64
N VAL A 246 -6.35 -18.94 14.39
CA VAL A 246 -6.84 -19.93 15.36
C VAL A 246 -5.70 -20.64 16.10
N LEU A 247 -4.47 -20.49 15.61
CA LEU A 247 -3.29 -21.04 16.28
C LEU A 247 -2.87 -20.16 17.48
N PRO A 248 -2.38 -20.78 18.57
CA PRO A 248 -1.73 -20.03 19.64
C PRO A 248 -0.60 -19.15 19.08
N SER A 249 -0.50 -17.90 19.57
CA SER A 249 0.44 -16.91 19.03
C SER A 249 1.90 -17.37 18.99
N ARG A 250 2.33 -18.21 19.95
CA ARG A 250 3.68 -18.82 19.99
C ARG A 250 3.95 -19.75 18.81
N LEU A 251 2.95 -20.47 18.32
CA LEU A 251 3.06 -21.35 17.15
C LEU A 251 2.95 -20.55 15.84
N ALA A 252 2.10 -19.53 15.81
CA ALA A 252 1.92 -18.68 14.65
C ALA A 252 3.14 -17.79 14.34
N ALA A 253 3.86 -17.33 15.36
CA ALA A 253 5.02 -16.46 15.21
C ALA A 253 6.28 -17.19 14.69
N GLY A 254 6.38 -18.52 14.88
CA GLY A 254 7.61 -19.27 14.62
C GLY A 254 8.76 -18.88 15.57
N PRO A 255 9.95 -19.48 15.43
CA PRO A 255 11.09 -19.14 16.27
C PRO A 255 11.52 -17.69 16.05
N PRO A 256 12.03 -17.01 17.10
CA PRO A 256 12.58 -15.66 16.97
C PRO A 256 13.72 -15.67 15.94
N ARG A 257 13.74 -14.66 15.07
CA ARG A 257 14.87 -14.48 14.15
C ARG A 257 16.09 -14.09 14.96
N ARG A 258 17.07 -14.96 15.05
CA ARG A 258 18.41 -14.60 15.55
C ARG A 258 19.13 -13.90 14.39
N ALA A 259 19.66 -12.70 14.65
CA ALA A 259 20.65 -12.10 13.78
C ALA A 259 21.87 -13.06 13.72
N LYS A 260 22.36 -13.33 12.51
CA LYS A 260 23.69 -13.93 12.33
C LYS A 260 24.73 -12.83 12.37
#